data_27c448ef62afc5a7e099b917b4ffab8f
#
_entry.id   27c448ef62afc5a7e099b917b4ffab8f
#
_cell.length_a   1.000
_cell.length_b   1.000
_cell.length_c   1.000
_cell.angle_alpha   90.00
_cell.angle_beta   90.00
_cell.angle_gamma   90.00
#
_symmetry.space_group_name_H-M   'P 1'
#
loop_
_entity.id
_entity.type
_entity.pdbx_description
1 polymer ?
#
loop_
_entity_poly.entity_id
_entity_poly.type
_entity_poly.pdbx_seq_one_letter_code
_entity_poly.pdbx_strand_id
1 'polypeptide(L)'
;MPTATSPHRPALLAAAVLLGAALQRANGFYEPVALAGVVATLVCAWAALLAPRALGAIVPDRDDLVRALATAAVLAQAAVILRAPIGLYFERPLPEQHPGFVLGLGVAAASALAAFTNHRHLRRAAAVALLGAATLLGALTYRGSPTPSIDVVTVHHEAYAALARGDSPFSMTFPDLYGGREAFYPPGMVKEGRVQYGFPYPPLSLVMAWPGHAAGDFRWSELAAWILAAAAIMAAARTSAVAVLAVAVWLFTPRAFFSLEQAWTEPLALAWLGAAVWAAARGHLTWAAAFVGLAAATKQYLVLAIPLLHLLEHRRGSRRVQPALIALGAGAVVTLPGLLADPSGFVTSVLAVQVREVLRYDALSVAVPYAQAAGAPMSGAIYVSIVALATMLAAWRAPRGVGGFAAALAVTLLTTFAFGKKAFCNYYICVIAVLAMAIATARSHPGAAEAGDDPTDDPIRPV
;
A
#
# COMPACT_ATOMS: atom_id res chain seq x y z
N MET A 1 -8.28 22.97 22.71
CA MET A 1 -8.09 21.53 22.39
C MET A 1 -6.60 21.28 22.32
N PRO A 2 -6.06 20.25 23.00
CA PRO A 2 -4.65 19.97 22.91
C PRO A 2 -4.27 19.75 21.45
N THR A 3 -3.17 20.36 21.00
CA THR A 3 -2.60 20.18 19.67
C THR A 3 -2.40 18.69 19.43
N ALA A 4 -3.04 18.15 18.41
CA ALA A 4 -2.88 16.74 18.04
C ALA A 4 -1.39 16.48 17.75
N THR A 5 -0.79 15.59 18.55
CA THR A 5 0.62 15.21 18.40
C THR A 5 0.79 14.37 17.15
N SER A 6 1.96 14.43 16.51
CA SER A 6 2.32 13.56 15.36
C SER A 6 2.09 12.08 15.69
N PRO A 7 1.75 11.21 14.70
CA PRO A 7 1.67 9.77 14.92
C PRO A 7 3.02 9.22 15.41
N HIS A 8 2.99 8.22 16.28
CA HIS A 8 4.20 7.65 16.88
C HIS A 8 4.93 6.71 15.89
N ARG A 9 6.03 7.19 15.30
CA ARG A 9 6.77 6.50 14.22
C ARG A 9 7.34 5.13 14.61
N PRO A 10 7.93 4.91 15.80
CA PRO A 10 8.39 3.58 16.19
C PRO A 10 7.27 2.53 16.21
N ALA A 11 6.06 2.89 16.65
CA ALA A 11 4.93 1.96 16.65
C ALA A 11 4.38 1.70 15.23
N LEU A 12 4.39 2.72 14.34
CA LEU A 12 4.07 2.51 12.92
C LEU A 12 5.09 1.59 12.24
N LEU A 13 6.37 1.74 12.58
CA LEU A 13 7.43 0.87 12.07
C LEU A 13 7.27 -0.56 12.59
N ALA A 14 6.98 -0.73 13.89
CA ALA A 14 6.67 -2.05 14.45
C ALA A 14 5.47 -2.68 13.74
N ALA A 15 4.41 -1.91 13.47
CA ALA A 15 3.25 -2.37 12.70
C ALA A 15 3.65 -2.87 11.30
N ALA A 16 4.49 -2.12 10.57
CA ALA A 16 4.95 -2.51 9.23
C ALA A 16 5.77 -3.81 9.26
N VAL A 17 6.67 -3.96 10.24
CA VAL A 17 7.53 -5.15 10.38
C VAL A 17 6.71 -6.37 10.82
N LEU A 18 5.81 -6.22 11.79
CA LEU A 18 4.92 -7.31 12.24
C LEU A 18 4.03 -7.81 11.10
N LEU A 19 3.48 -6.88 10.30
CA LEU A 19 2.67 -7.23 9.15
C LEU A 19 3.49 -7.99 8.10
N GLY A 20 4.70 -7.52 7.79
CA GLY A 20 5.63 -8.21 6.89
C GLY A 20 5.99 -9.62 7.38
N ALA A 21 6.20 -9.80 8.69
CA ALA A 21 6.46 -11.11 9.29
C ALA A 21 5.24 -12.05 9.20
N ALA A 22 4.03 -11.52 9.45
CA ALA A 22 2.79 -12.27 9.30
C ALA A 22 2.59 -12.77 7.85
N LEU A 23 2.85 -11.91 6.87
CA LEU A 23 2.79 -12.27 5.45
C LEU A 23 3.82 -13.33 5.09
N GLN A 24 5.05 -13.20 5.58
CA GLN A 24 6.11 -14.17 5.32
C GLN A 24 5.77 -15.55 5.84
N ARG A 25 5.10 -15.63 6.99
CA ARG A 25 4.75 -16.90 7.62
C ARG A 25 3.77 -17.72 6.79
N ALA A 26 2.78 -17.08 6.19
CA ALA A 26 1.64 -17.78 5.57
C ALA A 26 1.36 -17.35 4.12
N ASN A 27 2.26 -16.63 3.44
CA ASN A 27 2.06 -16.08 2.10
C ASN A 27 0.82 -15.17 1.98
N GLY A 28 0.36 -14.60 3.11
CA GLY A 28 -0.89 -13.84 3.17
C GLY A 28 -2.15 -14.70 3.23
N PHE A 29 -2.03 -16.03 3.38
CA PHE A 29 -3.14 -16.93 3.63
C PHE A 29 -3.46 -17.04 5.11
N TYR A 30 -4.66 -17.55 5.43
CA TYR A 30 -5.11 -17.76 6.81
C TYR A 30 -4.24 -18.79 7.52
N GLU A 31 -3.65 -18.36 8.61
CA GLU A 31 -2.96 -19.18 9.60
C GLU A 31 -3.07 -18.46 10.96
N PRO A 32 -3.41 -19.16 12.04
CA PRO A 32 -3.72 -18.51 13.33
C PRO A 32 -2.62 -17.60 13.87
N VAL A 33 -1.33 -17.99 13.75
CA VAL A 33 -0.20 -17.16 14.22
C VAL A 33 0.02 -15.95 13.32
N ALA A 34 -0.16 -16.11 11.99
CA ALA A 34 -0.10 -14.99 11.05
C ALA A 34 -1.24 -14.00 11.33
N LEU A 35 -2.44 -14.49 11.63
CA LEU A 35 -3.57 -13.63 12.02
C LEU A 35 -3.31 -12.91 13.34
N ALA A 36 -2.71 -13.54 14.33
CA ALA A 36 -2.28 -12.87 15.56
C ALA A 36 -1.29 -11.73 15.25
N GLY A 37 -0.39 -11.92 14.27
CA GLY A 37 0.48 -10.86 13.74
C GLY A 37 -0.29 -9.69 13.13
N VAL A 38 -1.36 -9.95 12.37
CA VAL A 38 -2.25 -8.89 11.81
C VAL A 38 -2.96 -8.15 12.95
N VAL A 39 -3.47 -8.85 13.96
CA VAL A 39 -4.12 -8.23 15.13
C VAL A 39 -3.12 -7.38 15.91
N ALA A 40 -1.91 -7.87 16.15
CA ALA A 40 -0.85 -7.09 16.79
C ALA A 40 -0.50 -5.84 15.98
N THR A 41 -0.47 -5.95 14.65
CA THR A 41 -0.29 -4.81 13.73
C THR A 41 -1.41 -3.78 13.89
N LEU A 42 -2.67 -4.21 13.96
CA LEU A 42 -3.82 -3.33 14.23
C LEU A 42 -3.64 -2.58 15.53
N VAL A 43 -3.29 -3.28 16.62
CA VAL A 43 -3.06 -2.66 17.94
C VAL A 43 -1.95 -1.61 17.86
N CYS A 44 -0.80 -1.96 17.28
CA CYS A 44 0.33 -1.02 17.14
C CYS A 44 -0.02 0.21 16.31
N ALA A 45 -0.68 0.02 15.15
CA ALA A 45 -1.02 1.11 14.24
C ALA A 45 -2.08 2.06 14.86
N TRP A 46 -3.13 1.51 15.49
CA TRP A 46 -4.11 2.30 16.20
C TRP A 46 -3.53 3.01 17.43
N ALA A 47 -2.69 2.33 18.22
CA ALA A 47 -2.02 2.94 19.36
C ALA A 47 -1.10 4.11 18.92
N ALA A 48 -0.37 3.96 17.81
CA ALA A 48 0.44 5.03 17.22
C ALA A 48 -0.37 6.30 16.90
N LEU A 49 -1.64 6.13 16.55
CA LEU A 49 -2.54 7.23 16.19
C LEU A 49 -3.29 7.79 17.42
N LEU A 50 -3.78 6.92 18.29
CA LEU A 50 -4.67 7.29 19.41
C LEU A 50 -3.93 7.72 20.66
N ALA A 51 -2.76 7.14 20.94
CA ALA A 51 -2.01 7.31 22.17
C ALA A 51 -0.52 7.66 21.94
N PRO A 52 -0.16 8.57 21.02
CA PRO A 52 1.25 8.81 20.70
C PRO A 52 2.07 9.33 21.88
N ARG A 53 1.45 10.10 22.80
CA ARG A 53 2.13 10.59 24.01
C ARG A 53 2.44 9.47 25.00
N ALA A 54 1.48 8.56 25.23
CA ALA A 54 1.67 7.43 26.13
C ALA A 54 2.75 6.48 25.60
N LEU A 55 2.75 6.23 24.28
CA LEU A 55 3.80 5.45 23.63
C LEU A 55 5.16 6.16 23.70
N GLY A 56 5.21 7.48 23.50
CA GLY A 56 6.43 8.27 23.58
C GLY A 56 7.05 8.31 24.99
N ALA A 57 6.27 8.07 26.04
CA ALA A 57 6.77 7.91 27.41
C ALA A 57 7.48 6.55 27.62
N ILE A 58 7.13 5.54 26.81
CA ILE A 58 7.71 4.18 26.90
C ILE A 58 8.86 4.04 25.91
N VAL A 59 8.62 4.44 24.66
CA VAL A 59 9.59 4.40 23.54
C VAL A 59 9.66 5.78 22.92
N PRO A 60 10.78 6.50 23.06
CA PRO A 60 10.88 7.87 22.55
C PRO A 60 10.81 7.90 21.00
N ASP A 61 10.03 8.84 20.46
CA ASP A 61 9.95 9.06 19.00
C ASP A 61 11.07 9.99 18.53
N ARG A 62 12.27 9.43 18.38
CA ARG A 62 13.49 10.10 17.98
C ARG A 62 13.99 9.54 16.64
N ASP A 63 14.56 10.41 15.82
CA ASP A 63 15.05 10.04 14.48
C ASP A 63 16.14 8.97 14.51
N ASP A 64 17.06 9.03 15.49
CA ASP A 64 18.13 8.04 15.64
C ASP A 64 17.60 6.64 15.97
N LEU A 65 16.61 6.55 16.86
CA LEU A 65 15.96 5.29 17.20
C LEU A 65 15.19 4.72 16.00
N VAL A 66 14.39 5.56 15.32
CA VAL A 66 13.63 5.13 14.13
C VAL A 66 14.59 4.64 13.04
N ARG A 67 15.70 5.33 12.81
CA ARG A 67 16.74 4.91 11.85
C ARG A 67 17.37 3.58 12.24
N ALA A 68 17.74 3.41 13.51
CA ALA A 68 18.33 2.16 14.00
C ALA A 68 17.38 0.97 13.81
N LEU A 69 16.12 1.11 14.25
CA LEU A 69 15.10 0.07 14.13
C LEU A 69 14.78 -0.25 12.65
N ALA A 70 14.64 0.78 11.80
CA ALA A 70 14.35 0.57 10.38
C ALA A 70 15.54 -0.09 9.65
N THR A 71 16.79 0.30 9.96
CA THR A 71 17.99 -0.36 9.41
C THR A 71 18.04 -1.83 9.82
N ALA A 72 17.85 -2.13 11.11
CA ALA A 72 17.80 -3.50 11.60
C ALA A 72 16.68 -4.31 10.91
N ALA A 73 15.52 -3.71 10.71
CA ALA A 73 14.42 -4.34 10.00
C ALA A 73 14.80 -4.68 8.54
N VAL A 74 15.40 -3.76 7.79
CA VAL A 74 15.84 -4.00 6.40
C VAL A 74 16.87 -5.13 6.33
N LEU A 75 17.85 -5.15 7.24
CA LEU A 75 18.86 -6.22 7.30
C LEU A 75 18.23 -7.58 7.59
N ALA A 76 17.30 -7.64 8.54
CA ALA A 76 16.56 -8.85 8.87
C ALA A 76 15.69 -9.32 7.68
N GLN A 77 14.99 -8.41 7.03
CA GLN A 77 14.18 -8.69 5.84
C GLN A 77 15.03 -9.23 4.68
N ALA A 78 16.18 -8.61 4.40
CA ALA A 78 17.12 -9.10 3.39
C ALA A 78 17.60 -10.53 3.70
N ALA A 79 17.92 -10.82 4.96
CA ALA A 79 18.32 -12.16 5.40
C ALA A 79 17.18 -13.20 5.24
N VAL A 80 15.93 -12.81 5.48
CA VAL A 80 14.75 -13.66 5.26
C VAL A 80 14.55 -13.92 3.77
N ILE A 81 14.64 -12.89 2.92
CA ILE A 81 14.47 -13.01 1.47
C ILE A 81 15.54 -13.95 0.86
N LEU A 82 16.77 -13.93 1.40
CA LEU A 82 17.84 -14.86 0.95
C LEU A 82 17.54 -16.32 1.25
N ARG A 83 16.72 -16.64 2.25
CA ARG A 83 16.51 -18.00 2.76
C ARG A 83 15.16 -18.59 2.40
N ALA A 84 14.19 -17.77 2.06
CA ALA A 84 12.81 -18.19 1.81
C ALA A 84 12.45 -18.10 0.32
N PRO A 85 11.56 -18.96 -0.19
CA PRO A 85 10.98 -18.80 -1.51
C PRO A 85 10.28 -17.43 -1.62
N ILE A 86 10.53 -16.72 -2.72
CA ILE A 86 10.01 -15.37 -2.92
C ILE A 86 8.63 -15.42 -3.56
N GLY A 87 8.40 -16.36 -4.46
CA GLY A 87 7.18 -16.53 -5.21
C GLY A 87 6.69 -17.99 -5.23
N LEU A 88 5.62 -18.24 -5.98
CA LEU A 88 4.98 -19.55 -6.12
C LEU A 88 5.30 -20.24 -7.45
N TYR A 89 5.74 -19.50 -8.46
CA TYR A 89 5.87 -20.00 -9.83
C TYR A 89 7.33 -20.07 -10.30
N PHE A 90 8.28 -20.11 -9.37
CA PHE A 90 9.68 -20.32 -9.68
C PHE A 90 10.00 -21.81 -9.76
N GLU A 91 10.67 -22.25 -10.82
CA GLU A 91 11.16 -23.60 -10.95
C GLU A 91 12.28 -23.93 -9.95
N ARG A 92 13.07 -22.91 -9.58
CA ARG A 92 14.18 -23.00 -8.61
C ARG A 92 14.20 -21.76 -7.72
N PRO A 93 14.87 -21.79 -6.56
CA PRO A 93 15.08 -20.60 -5.74
C PRO A 93 15.72 -19.46 -6.56
N LEU A 94 15.22 -18.23 -6.46
CA LEU A 94 15.71 -17.09 -7.22
C LEU A 94 17.22 -16.82 -7.09
N PRO A 95 17.84 -16.94 -5.89
CA PRO A 95 19.30 -16.80 -5.77
C PRO A 95 20.11 -17.80 -6.59
N GLU A 96 19.58 -19.00 -6.82
CA GLU A 96 20.24 -20.03 -7.65
C GLU A 96 20.07 -19.75 -9.15
N GLN A 97 18.92 -19.23 -9.56
CA GLN A 97 18.66 -18.86 -10.96
C GLN A 97 19.36 -17.57 -11.37
N HIS A 98 19.41 -16.60 -10.44
CA HIS A 98 19.88 -15.26 -10.70
C HIS A 98 20.86 -14.77 -9.60
N PRO A 99 22.19 -15.01 -9.73
CA PRO A 99 23.18 -14.52 -8.76
C PRO A 99 23.10 -13.00 -8.51
N GLY A 100 22.65 -12.24 -9.51
CA GLY A 100 22.37 -10.79 -9.36
C GLY A 100 21.33 -10.46 -8.31
N PHE A 101 20.50 -11.43 -7.90
CA PHE A 101 19.53 -11.26 -6.83
C PHE A 101 20.20 -11.06 -5.46
N VAL A 102 21.23 -11.88 -5.18
CA VAL A 102 22.03 -11.75 -3.95
C VAL A 102 22.75 -10.41 -3.93
N LEU A 103 23.33 -9.99 -5.08
CA LEU A 103 23.95 -8.68 -5.22
C LEU A 103 22.98 -7.54 -4.96
N GLY A 104 21.77 -7.60 -5.53
CA GLY A 104 20.72 -6.61 -5.31
C GLY A 104 20.32 -6.47 -3.84
N LEU A 105 20.18 -7.59 -3.11
CA LEU A 105 19.94 -7.57 -1.66
C LEU A 105 21.13 -6.98 -0.88
N GLY A 106 22.36 -7.28 -1.29
CA GLY A 106 23.57 -6.69 -0.73
C GLY A 106 23.61 -5.17 -0.91
N VAL A 107 23.24 -4.68 -2.10
CA VAL A 107 23.11 -3.23 -2.38
C VAL A 107 22.01 -2.61 -1.51
N ALA A 108 20.88 -3.26 -1.32
CA ALA A 108 19.81 -2.77 -0.46
C ALA A 108 20.26 -2.66 1.01
N ALA A 109 20.94 -3.68 1.54
CA ALA A 109 21.50 -3.68 2.89
C ALA A 109 22.55 -2.57 3.06
N ALA A 110 23.49 -2.44 2.12
CA ALA A 110 24.51 -1.37 2.12
C ALA A 110 23.86 0.02 2.05
N SER A 111 22.80 0.17 1.26
CA SER A 111 22.04 1.42 1.15
C SER A 111 21.36 1.80 2.47
N ALA A 112 20.80 0.82 3.18
CA ALA A 112 20.20 1.06 4.51
C ALA A 112 21.27 1.52 5.52
N LEU A 113 22.44 0.89 5.54
CA LEU A 113 23.57 1.30 6.40
C LEU A 113 24.08 2.70 6.03
N ALA A 114 24.21 3.02 4.74
CA ALA A 114 24.61 4.34 4.27
C ALA A 114 23.58 5.42 4.65
N ALA A 115 22.29 5.14 4.52
CA ALA A 115 21.22 6.05 4.91
C ALA A 115 21.19 6.31 6.42
N PHE A 116 21.56 5.31 7.23
CA PHE A 116 21.65 5.43 8.68
C PHE A 116 22.61 6.55 9.12
N THR A 117 23.72 6.77 8.40
CA THR A 117 24.75 7.77 8.75
C THR A 117 24.25 9.22 8.68
N ASN A 118 23.10 9.48 8.08
CA ASN A 118 22.53 10.83 7.88
C ASN A 118 23.39 11.81 7.06
N HIS A 119 24.48 11.37 6.44
CA HIS A 119 25.30 12.20 5.57
C HIS A 119 24.57 12.48 4.25
N ARG A 120 24.42 13.75 3.86
CA ARG A 120 23.55 14.17 2.75
C ARG A 120 23.83 13.47 1.42
N HIS A 121 25.11 13.39 1.03
CA HIS A 121 25.48 12.78 -0.25
C HIS A 121 25.33 11.26 -0.22
N LEU A 122 25.78 10.60 0.85
CA LEU A 122 25.61 9.15 1.04
C LEU A 122 24.13 8.76 1.06
N ARG A 123 23.30 9.53 1.73
CA ARG A 123 21.86 9.29 1.78
C ARG A 123 21.17 9.40 0.41
N ARG A 124 21.58 10.38 -0.42
CA ARG A 124 21.04 10.49 -1.78
C ARG A 124 21.52 9.35 -2.67
N ALA A 125 22.80 9.00 -2.59
CA ALA A 125 23.32 7.83 -3.30
C ALA A 125 22.64 6.54 -2.86
N ALA A 126 22.43 6.37 -1.55
CA ALA A 126 21.70 5.25 -0.97
C ALA A 126 20.26 5.17 -1.50
N ALA A 127 19.56 6.30 -1.60
CA ALA A 127 18.20 6.33 -2.15
C ALA A 127 18.16 5.86 -3.60
N VAL A 128 19.07 6.32 -4.44
CA VAL A 128 19.18 5.90 -5.84
C VAL A 128 19.56 4.42 -5.95
N ALA A 129 20.56 3.97 -5.18
CA ALA A 129 20.99 2.58 -5.17
C ALA A 129 19.87 1.63 -4.68
N LEU A 130 19.09 2.07 -3.68
CA LEU A 130 17.94 1.32 -3.16
C LEU A 130 16.85 1.13 -4.23
N LEU A 131 16.50 2.19 -4.96
CA LEU A 131 15.55 2.12 -6.07
C LEU A 131 16.08 1.22 -7.20
N GLY A 132 17.37 1.34 -7.54
CA GLY A 132 18.04 0.48 -8.51
C GLY A 132 18.02 -0.99 -8.10
N ALA A 133 18.31 -1.29 -6.83
CA ALA A 133 18.23 -2.64 -6.29
C ALA A 133 16.81 -3.19 -6.38
N ALA A 134 15.80 -2.43 -5.95
CA ALA A 134 14.39 -2.85 -6.03
C ALA A 134 13.94 -3.09 -7.48
N THR A 135 14.38 -2.24 -8.42
CA THR A 135 14.13 -2.41 -9.85
C THR A 135 14.78 -3.70 -10.38
N LEU A 136 16.05 -3.94 -10.04
CA LEU A 136 16.75 -5.15 -10.44
C LEU A 136 16.06 -6.40 -9.91
N LEU A 137 15.72 -6.42 -8.61
CA LEU A 137 15.09 -7.60 -7.99
C LEU A 137 13.69 -7.85 -8.56
N GLY A 138 12.91 -6.80 -8.82
CA GLY A 138 11.62 -6.91 -9.50
C GLY A 138 11.74 -7.47 -10.92
N ALA A 139 12.72 -6.96 -11.69
CA ALA A 139 13.00 -7.45 -13.04
C ALA A 139 13.44 -8.93 -13.03
N LEU A 140 14.28 -9.33 -12.08
CA LEU A 140 14.71 -10.72 -11.92
C LEU A 140 13.53 -11.62 -11.48
N THR A 141 12.61 -11.09 -10.66
CA THR A 141 11.37 -11.78 -10.28
C THR A 141 10.54 -12.11 -11.52
N TYR A 142 10.35 -11.16 -12.43
CA TYR A 142 9.58 -11.40 -13.67
C TYR A 142 10.26 -12.39 -14.60
N ARG A 143 11.59 -12.32 -14.72
CA ARG A 143 12.37 -13.28 -15.51
C ARG A 143 12.34 -14.70 -14.94
N GLY A 144 12.32 -14.84 -13.62
CA GLY A 144 12.24 -16.14 -12.95
C GLY A 144 10.84 -16.75 -12.94
N SER A 145 9.80 -15.93 -13.20
CA SER A 145 8.38 -16.33 -13.26
C SER A 145 7.71 -15.66 -14.47
N PRO A 146 8.02 -16.10 -15.71
CA PRO A 146 7.53 -15.42 -16.91
C PRO A 146 6.03 -15.60 -17.13
N THR A 147 5.45 -16.70 -16.72
CA THR A 147 4.03 -17.06 -16.96
C THR A 147 3.34 -17.51 -15.68
N PRO A 148 3.16 -16.63 -14.67
CA PRO A 148 2.48 -17.04 -13.45
C PRO A 148 1.01 -17.38 -13.72
N SER A 149 0.56 -18.54 -13.24
CA SER A 149 -0.83 -18.99 -13.41
C SER A 149 -1.73 -18.36 -12.33
N ILE A 150 -2.16 -17.13 -12.59
CA ILE A 150 -3.04 -16.39 -11.70
C ILE A 150 -4.13 -15.63 -12.49
N ASP A 151 -5.31 -15.49 -11.90
CA ASP A 151 -6.48 -14.85 -12.52
C ASP A 151 -6.23 -13.39 -12.93
N VAL A 152 -5.46 -12.64 -12.15
CA VAL A 152 -5.11 -11.25 -12.47
C VAL A 152 -4.38 -11.14 -13.81
N VAL A 153 -3.43 -12.04 -14.09
CA VAL A 153 -2.71 -12.08 -15.37
C VAL A 153 -3.68 -12.43 -16.50
N THR A 154 -4.49 -13.47 -16.30
CA THR A 154 -5.46 -13.93 -17.29
C THR A 154 -6.49 -12.85 -17.61
N VAL A 155 -7.05 -12.18 -16.61
CA VAL A 155 -8.07 -11.16 -16.82
C VAL A 155 -7.52 -9.92 -17.53
N HIS A 156 -6.24 -9.55 -17.31
CA HIS A 156 -5.61 -8.46 -18.06
C HIS A 156 -5.40 -8.83 -19.53
N HIS A 157 -4.90 -10.03 -19.80
CA HIS A 157 -4.71 -10.51 -21.19
C HIS A 157 -6.04 -10.55 -21.95
N GLU A 158 -7.10 -11.10 -21.36
CA GLU A 158 -8.42 -11.14 -21.97
C GLU A 158 -9.02 -9.74 -22.16
N ALA A 159 -8.80 -8.82 -21.21
CA ALA A 159 -9.25 -7.44 -21.33
C ALA A 159 -8.58 -6.70 -22.49
N TYR A 160 -7.27 -6.84 -22.67
CA TYR A 160 -6.56 -6.26 -23.79
C TYR A 160 -6.96 -6.93 -25.12
N ALA A 161 -7.19 -8.23 -25.13
CA ALA A 161 -7.69 -8.94 -26.30
C ALA A 161 -9.11 -8.47 -26.68
N ALA A 162 -9.98 -8.22 -25.70
CA ALA A 162 -11.31 -7.64 -25.94
C ALA A 162 -11.21 -6.25 -26.55
N LEU A 163 -10.40 -5.37 -25.96
CA LEU A 163 -10.17 -4.02 -26.50
C LEU A 163 -9.62 -4.02 -27.91
N ALA A 164 -8.71 -4.96 -28.24
CA ALA A 164 -8.15 -5.09 -29.60
C ALA A 164 -9.21 -5.50 -30.64
N ARG A 165 -10.29 -6.18 -30.21
CA ARG A 165 -11.45 -6.51 -31.06
C ARG A 165 -12.51 -5.41 -31.10
N GLY A 166 -12.37 -4.35 -30.30
CA GLY A 166 -13.40 -3.31 -30.12
C GLY A 166 -14.50 -3.71 -29.14
N ASP A 167 -14.30 -4.80 -28.38
CA ASP A 167 -15.24 -5.27 -27.37
C ASP A 167 -15.01 -4.59 -26.01
N SER A 168 -16.06 -4.55 -25.19
CA SER A 168 -15.95 -4.05 -23.81
C SER A 168 -15.18 -5.02 -22.93
N PRO A 169 -14.14 -4.58 -22.21
CA PRO A 169 -13.45 -5.41 -21.23
C PRO A 169 -14.33 -5.73 -20.01
N PHE A 170 -15.41 -4.99 -19.80
CA PHE A 170 -16.31 -5.20 -18.65
C PHE A 170 -17.39 -6.24 -18.91
N SER A 171 -17.68 -6.56 -20.18
CA SER A 171 -18.66 -7.60 -20.59
C SER A 171 -17.98 -8.86 -21.15
N MET A 172 -16.64 -8.95 -21.12
CA MET A 172 -15.91 -10.16 -21.51
C MET A 172 -16.10 -11.28 -20.49
N THR A 173 -15.67 -12.47 -20.85
CA THR A 173 -15.46 -13.63 -19.94
C THR A 173 -14.02 -14.08 -20.01
N PHE A 174 -13.53 -14.79 -19.01
CA PHE A 174 -12.17 -15.32 -19.01
C PHE A 174 -12.11 -16.76 -18.49
N PRO A 175 -11.05 -17.55 -18.84
CA PRO A 175 -10.91 -18.91 -18.39
C PRO A 175 -10.90 -19.04 -16.86
N ASP A 176 -11.59 -20.04 -16.33
CA ASP A 176 -11.49 -20.41 -14.93
C ASP A 176 -10.21 -21.20 -14.67
N LEU A 177 -9.29 -20.62 -13.91
CA LEU A 177 -8.03 -21.25 -13.53
C LEU A 177 -8.14 -22.17 -12.32
N TYR A 178 -9.28 -22.13 -11.61
CA TYR A 178 -9.44 -22.81 -10.31
C TYR A 178 -10.36 -24.02 -10.36
N GLY A 179 -10.79 -24.41 -11.57
CA GLY A 179 -11.57 -25.64 -11.81
C GLY A 179 -12.96 -25.62 -11.20
N GLY A 180 -13.66 -24.48 -11.26
CA GLY A 180 -15.03 -24.32 -10.78
C GLY A 180 -15.17 -24.34 -9.25
N ARG A 181 -14.07 -24.16 -8.51
CA ARG A 181 -14.14 -24.15 -7.03
C ARG A 181 -14.94 -22.96 -6.53
N GLU A 182 -16.11 -23.21 -5.94
CA GLU A 182 -16.99 -22.19 -5.38
C GLU A 182 -16.33 -21.33 -4.29
N ALA A 183 -15.24 -21.80 -3.68
CA ALA A 183 -14.44 -21.03 -2.75
C ALA A 183 -13.79 -19.78 -3.39
N PHE A 184 -13.59 -19.76 -4.72
CA PHE A 184 -12.95 -18.65 -5.43
C PHE A 184 -13.96 -17.74 -6.12
N TYR A 185 -15.07 -18.29 -6.60
CA TYR A 185 -16.10 -17.53 -7.31
C TYR A 185 -17.47 -17.73 -6.67
N PRO A 186 -18.33 -16.70 -6.67
CA PRO A 186 -19.72 -16.86 -6.26
C PRO A 186 -20.43 -17.99 -7.02
N PRO A 187 -21.38 -18.70 -6.40
CA PRO A 187 -22.15 -19.75 -7.07
C PRO A 187 -22.77 -19.26 -8.38
N GLY A 188 -22.69 -20.07 -9.45
CA GLY A 188 -23.21 -19.75 -10.77
C GLY A 188 -22.39 -18.75 -11.60
N MET A 189 -21.25 -18.27 -11.08
CA MET A 189 -20.36 -17.37 -11.82
C MET A 189 -19.40 -18.09 -12.77
N VAL A 190 -19.27 -19.40 -12.70
CA VAL A 190 -18.50 -20.18 -13.67
C VAL A 190 -19.47 -20.99 -14.51
N LYS A 191 -19.40 -20.86 -15.84
CA LYS A 191 -20.18 -21.64 -16.81
C LYS A 191 -19.23 -22.10 -17.92
N GLU A 192 -19.31 -23.38 -18.27
CA GLU A 192 -18.50 -23.96 -19.36
C GLU A 192 -16.99 -23.65 -19.24
N GLY A 193 -16.44 -23.68 -18.02
CA GLY A 193 -15.04 -23.39 -17.74
C GLY A 193 -14.63 -21.92 -17.90
N ARG A 194 -15.61 -21.00 -17.97
CA ARG A 194 -15.36 -19.56 -18.06
C ARG A 194 -16.06 -18.78 -16.96
N VAL A 195 -15.36 -17.80 -16.40
CA VAL A 195 -15.89 -16.86 -15.42
C VAL A 195 -16.75 -15.82 -16.14
N GLN A 196 -17.97 -15.59 -15.62
CA GLN A 196 -19.06 -14.85 -16.26
C GLN A 196 -19.11 -13.37 -15.85
N TYR A 197 -17.98 -12.76 -15.48
CA TYR A 197 -17.84 -11.31 -15.34
C TYR A 197 -16.55 -10.87 -16.02
N GLY A 198 -16.47 -9.60 -16.39
CA GLY A 198 -15.32 -9.06 -17.11
C GLY A 198 -14.23 -8.52 -16.17
N PHE A 199 -13.55 -7.47 -16.62
CA PHE A 199 -12.45 -6.85 -15.90
C PHE A 199 -12.94 -6.25 -14.56
N PRO A 200 -12.46 -6.73 -13.39
CA PRO A 200 -13.06 -6.42 -12.09
C PRO A 200 -12.49 -5.16 -11.41
N TYR A 201 -11.64 -4.42 -12.12
CA TYR A 201 -11.00 -3.20 -11.59
C TYR A 201 -11.50 -1.96 -12.33
N PRO A 202 -11.40 -0.76 -11.72
CA PRO A 202 -11.67 0.49 -12.41
C PRO A 202 -10.78 0.68 -13.64
N PRO A 203 -11.24 1.42 -14.68
CA PRO A 203 -10.58 1.48 -15.99
C PRO A 203 -9.14 2.01 -15.95
N LEU A 204 -8.81 2.90 -15.02
CA LEU A 204 -7.48 3.51 -14.95
C LEU A 204 -6.39 2.47 -14.67
N SER A 205 -6.70 1.36 -13.98
CA SER A 205 -5.73 0.27 -13.78
C SER A 205 -5.30 -0.34 -15.12
N LEU A 206 -6.23 -0.55 -16.03
CA LEU A 206 -5.96 -1.09 -17.36
C LEU A 206 -5.16 -0.08 -18.22
N VAL A 207 -5.51 1.21 -18.15
CA VAL A 207 -4.76 2.27 -18.84
C VAL A 207 -3.32 2.37 -18.35
N MET A 208 -3.11 2.32 -17.04
CA MET A 208 -1.75 2.37 -16.45
C MET A 208 -0.92 1.12 -16.76
N ALA A 209 -1.54 -0.04 -16.86
CA ALA A 209 -0.86 -1.28 -17.21
C ALA A 209 -0.52 -1.39 -18.70
N TRP A 210 -1.14 -0.57 -19.56
CA TRP A 210 -0.97 -0.60 -21.01
C TRP A 210 0.49 -0.48 -21.51
N PRO A 211 1.34 0.45 -21.00
CA PRO A 211 2.72 0.55 -21.49
C PRO A 211 3.53 -0.74 -21.32
N GLY A 212 3.37 -1.41 -20.19
CA GLY A 212 4.01 -2.70 -19.95
C GLY A 212 3.45 -3.80 -20.84
N HIS A 213 2.12 -3.82 -21.06
CA HIS A 213 1.49 -4.73 -22.01
C HIS A 213 2.05 -4.55 -23.43
N ALA A 214 2.17 -3.32 -23.91
CA ALA A 214 2.78 -3.01 -25.20
C ALA A 214 4.26 -3.41 -25.29
N ALA A 215 4.96 -3.47 -24.15
CA ALA A 215 6.33 -3.98 -24.02
C ALA A 215 6.40 -5.52 -23.83
N GLY A 216 5.27 -6.22 -23.89
CA GLY A 216 5.16 -7.68 -23.81
C GLY A 216 4.76 -8.25 -22.44
N ASP A 217 4.84 -7.48 -21.36
CA ASP A 217 4.39 -7.89 -20.03
C ASP A 217 3.94 -6.67 -19.21
N PHE A 218 2.64 -6.60 -18.89
CA PHE A 218 2.06 -5.45 -18.19
C PHE A 218 2.64 -5.25 -16.77
N ARG A 219 3.27 -6.26 -16.17
CA ARG A 219 3.96 -6.18 -14.89
C ARG A 219 5.11 -5.17 -14.88
N TRP A 220 5.68 -4.83 -16.07
CA TRP A 220 6.66 -3.75 -16.16
C TRP A 220 6.09 -2.38 -15.77
N SER A 221 4.82 -2.13 -16.11
CA SER A 221 4.11 -0.93 -15.64
C SER A 221 3.92 -0.94 -14.11
N GLU A 222 3.64 -2.10 -13.52
CA GLU A 222 3.50 -2.24 -12.06
C GLU A 222 4.83 -1.98 -11.34
N LEU A 223 5.93 -2.53 -11.85
CA LEU A 223 7.26 -2.27 -11.30
C LEU A 223 7.63 -0.79 -11.40
N ALA A 224 7.40 -0.18 -12.56
CA ALA A 224 7.64 1.26 -12.74
C ALA A 224 6.80 2.09 -11.77
N ALA A 225 5.51 1.79 -11.62
CA ALA A 225 4.61 2.45 -10.69
C ALA A 225 5.07 2.30 -9.23
N TRP A 226 5.54 1.11 -8.85
CA TRP A 226 6.07 0.85 -7.52
C TRP A 226 7.32 1.68 -7.20
N ILE A 227 8.25 1.73 -8.13
CA ILE A 227 9.47 2.56 -8.00
C ILE A 227 9.12 4.05 -7.97
N LEU A 228 8.18 4.50 -8.79
CA LEU A 228 7.69 5.89 -8.79
C LEU A 228 7.04 6.25 -7.44
N ALA A 229 6.23 5.35 -6.87
CA ALA A 229 5.65 5.54 -5.54
C ALA A 229 6.74 5.71 -4.47
N ALA A 230 7.75 4.83 -4.48
CA ALA A 230 8.88 4.88 -3.56
C ALA A 230 9.68 6.19 -3.70
N ALA A 231 9.98 6.60 -4.91
CA ALA A 231 10.66 7.86 -5.20
C ALA A 231 9.84 9.08 -4.73
N ALA A 232 8.52 9.08 -4.96
CA ALA A 232 7.63 10.15 -4.54
C ALA A 232 7.55 10.27 -3.01
N ILE A 233 7.48 9.15 -2.28
CA ILE A 233 7.50 9.14 -0.80
C ILE A 233 8.82 9.72 -0.27
N MET A 234 9.96 9.29 -0.80
CA MET A 234 11.26 9.84 -0.40
C MET A 234 11.36 11.34 -0.73
N ALA A 235 10.88 11.76 -1.89
CA ALA A 235 10.87 13.16 -2.32
C ALA A 235 9.94 14.01 -1.46
N ALA A 236 8.79 13.50 -1.00
CA ALA A 236 7.88 14.18 -0.10
C ALA A 236 8.57 14.61 1.20
N ALA A 237 9.40 13.76 1.75
CA ALA A 237 10.18 14.00 2.97
C ALA A 237 11.62 14.51 2.68
N ARG A 238 11.84 15.13 1.51
CA ARG A 238 13.15 15.69 1.07
C ARG A 238 14.29 14.68 1.15
N THR A 239 13.99 13.40 0.92
CA THR A 239 14.93 12.29 1.01
C THR A 239 15.66 12.26 2.37
N SER A 240 14.91 12.42 3.47
CA SER A 240 15.46 12.27 4.83
C SER A 240 15.91 10.83 5.08
N ALA A 241 16.79 10.61 6.05
CA ALA A 241 17.25 9.26 6.39
C ALA A 241 16.07 8.34 6.81
N VAL A 242 15.15 8.88 7.62
CA VAL A 242 13.94 8.16 8.03
C VAL A 242 13.09 7.77 6.81
N ALA A 243 12.94 8.67 5.83
CA ALA A 243 12.16 8.39 4.62
C ALA A 243 12.81 7.29 3.75
N VAL A 244 14.12 7.34 3.53
CA VAL A 244 14.83 6.31 2.77
C VAL A 244 14.69 4.95 3.45
N LEU A 245 14.85 4.90 4.78
CA LEU A 245 14.75 3.66 5.55
C LEU A 245 13.30 3.15 5.64
N ALA A 246 12.31 4.02 5.81
CA ALA A 246 10.90 3.62 5.81
C ALA A 246 10.48 3.02 4.45
N VAL A 247 10.93 3.63 3.35
CA VAL A 247 10.73 3.09 2.00
C VAL A 247 11.47 1.77 1.82
N ALA A 248 12.69 1.64 2.35
CA ALA A 248 13.43 0.38 2.31
C ALA A 248 12.69 -0.75 3.03
N VAL A 249 12.12 -0.49 4.23
CA VAL A 249 11.29 -1.46 4.96
C VAL A 249 10.11 -1.94 4.11
N TRP A 250 9.45 -1.04 3.38
CA TRP A 250 8.38 -1.42 2.47
C TRP A 250 8.87 -2.23 1.27
N LEU A 251 9.84 -1.70 0.50
CA LEU A 251 10.32 -2.31 -0.75
C LEU A 251 10.92 -3.70 -0.53
N PHE A 252 11.55 -3.93 0.63
CA PHE A 252 12.21 -5.18 0.99
C PHE A 252 11.44 -5.99 2.05
N THR A 253 10.16 -5.70 2.25
CA THR A 253 9.26 -6.62 2.96
C THR A 253 9.32 -7.99 2.28
N PRO A 254 9.47 -9.12 3.02
CA PRO A 254 9.78 -10.42 2.44
C PRO A 254 8.84 -10.91 1.34
N ARG A 255 7.58 -10.48 1.35
CA ARG A 255 6.58 -10.82 0.33
C ARG A 255 6.30 -9.71 -0.69
N ALA A 256 7.11 -8.66 -0.71
CA ALA A 256 6.96 -7.58 -1.67
C ALA A 256 7.17 -8.07 -3.12
N PHE A 257 8.22 -8.84 -3.37
CA PHE A 257 8.48 -9.42 -4.70
C PHE A 257 7.49 -10.52 -5.09
N PHE A 258 6.96 -11.28 -4.12
CA PHE A 258 5.83 -12.17 -4.34
C PHE A 258 4.60 -11.40 -4.85
N SER A 259 4.32 -10.23 -4.29
CA SER A 259 3.22 -9.38 -4.75
C SER A 259 3.41 -8.93 -6.22
N LEU A 260 4.64 -8.66 -6.63
CA LEU A 260 4.98 -8.33 -8.02
C LEU A 260 4.87 -9.56 -8.95
N GLU A 261 5.34 -10.74 -8.51
CA GLU A 261 5.18 -11.99 -9.26
C GLU A 261 3.71 -12.24 -9.61
N GLN A 262 2.82 -12.03 -8.62
CA GLN A 262 1.38 -12.25 -8.76
C GLN A 262 0.65 -11.17 -9.58
N ALA A 263 1.36 -10.17 -10.09
CA ALA A 263 0.77 -9.11 -10.91
C ALA A 263 -0.42 -8.38 -10.26
N TRP A 264 -0.40 -8.23 -8.95
CA TRP A 264 -1.47 -7.53 -8.24
C TRP A 264 -1.36 -6.02 -8.43
N THR A 265 -2.46 -5.38 -8.83
CA THR A 265 -2.53 -3.99 -9.32
C THR A 265 -2.30 -2.90 -8.28
N GLU A 266 -2.03 -3.24 -7.02
CA GLU A 266 -1.72 -2.28 -5.95
C GLU A 266 -0.58 -1.32 -6.28
N PRO A 267 0.52 -1.73 -6.94
CA PRO A 267 1.59 -0.81 -7.34
C PRO A 267 1.10 0.36 -8.18
N LEU A 268 0.16 0.13 -9.11
CA LEU A 268 -0.41 1.18 -9.96
C LEU A 268 -1.15 2.25 -9.12
N ALA A 269 -1.91 1.82 -8.13
CA ALA A 269 -2.64 2.73 -7.24
C ALA A 269 -1.70 3.44 -6.25
N LEU A 270 -0.64 2.76 -5.77
CA LEU A 270 0.37 3.35 -4.89
C LEU A 270 1.17 4.47 -5.56
N ALA A 271 1.37 4.43 -6.89
CA ALA A 271 1.98 5.53 -7.62
C ALA A 271 1.19 6.84 -7.45
N TRP A 272 -0.14 6.78 -7.55
CA TRP A 272 -1.01 7.93 -7.32
C TRP A 272 -1.01 8.39 -5.86
N LEU A 273 -1.03 7.46 -4.90
CA LEU A 273 -0.94 7.82 -3.47
C LEU A 273 0.41 8.45 -3.13
N GLY A 274 1.51 7.93 -3.68
CA GLY A 274 2.84 8.53 -3.55
C GLY A 274 2.88 9.94 -4.12
N ALA A 275 2.31 10.14 -5.33
CA ALA A 275 2.18 11.46 -5.95
C ALA A 275 1.30 12.41 -5.11
N ALA A 276 0.21 11.90 -4.50
CA ALA A 276 -0.65 12.68 -3.61
C ALA A 276 0.12 13.16 -2.37
N VAL A 277 0.86 12.27 -1.72
CA VAL A 277 1.70 12.57 -0.56
C VAL A 277 2.80 13.58 -0.92
N TRP A 278 3.45 13.40 -2.07
CA TRP A 278 4.46 14.35 -2.57
C TRP A 278 3.86 15.73 -2.87
N ALA A 279 2.72 15.80 -3.57
CA ALA A 279 2.04 17.05 -3.88
C ALA A 279 1.59 17.77 -2.61
N ALA A 280 1.00 17.05 -1.65
CA ALA A 280 0.58 17.61 -0.36
C ALA A 280 1.77 18.15 0.45
N ALA A 281 2.90 17.45 0.47
CA ALA A 281 4.14 17.89 1.14
C ALA A 281 4.74 19.17 0.51
N ARG A 282 4.42 19.44 -0.76
CA ARG A 282 4.80 20.67 -1.48
C ARG A 282 3.74 21.78 -1.41
N GLY A 283 2.62 21.55 -0.71
CA GLY A 283 1.52 22.51 -0.59
C GLY A 283 0.53 22.52 -1.76
N HIS A 284 0.68 21.61 -2.73
CA HIS A 284 -0.19 21.48 -3.90
C HIS A 284 -1.44 20.64 -3.60
N LEU A 285 -2.32 21.14 -2.71
CA LEU A 285 -3.46 20.38 -2.18
C LEU A 285 -4.48 19.96 -3.26
N THR A 286 -4.69 20.79 -4.29
CA THR A 286 -5.56 20.46 -5.44
C THR A 286 -5.05 19.22 -6.18
N TRP A 287 -3.76 19.17 -6.49
CA TRP A 287 -3.14 18.01 -7.11
C TRP A 287 -3.14 16.79 -6.21
N ALA A 288 -2.88 16.97 -4.90
CA ALA A 288 -2.98 15.88 -3.93
C ALA A 288 -4.37 15.25 -3.92
N ALA A 289 -5.43 16.07 -3.92
CA ALA A 289 -6.80 15.60 -3.99
C ALA A 289 -7.11 14.89 -5.32
N ALA A 290 -6.67 15.45 -6.45
CA ALA A 290 -6.83 14.82 -7.76
C ALA A 290 -6.14 13.44 -7.81
N PHE A 291 -4.90 13.33 -7.32
CA PHE A 291 -4.17 12.05 -7.29
C PHE A 291 -4.84 11.01 -6.36
N VAL A 292 -5.47 11.41 -5.25
CA VAL A 292 -6.30 10.50 -4.44
C VAL A 292 -7.50 9.99 -5.24
N GLY A 293 -8.15 10.85 -6.03
CA GLY A 293 -9.24 10.45 -6.92
C GLY A 293 -8.78 9.45 -7.99
N LEU A 294 -7.60 9.67 -8.60
CA LEU A 294 -6.99 8.73 -9.55
C LEU A 294 -6.59 7.41 -8.89
N ALA A 295 -6.11 7.44 -7.64
CA ALA A 295 -5.85 6.22 -6.88
C ALA A 295 -7.15 5.40 -6.69
N ALA A 296 -8.26 6.04 -6.33
CA ALA A 296 -9.58 5.39 -6.22
C ALA A 296 -10.09 4.86 -7.56
N ALA A 297 -9.82 5.56 -8.67
CA ALA A 297 -10.13 5.14 -10.03
C ALA A 297 -9.18 4.05 -10.58
N THR A 298 -8.13 3.71 -9.85
CA THR A 298 -7.24 2.56 -10.13
C THR A 298 -7.62 1.35 -9.27
N LYS A 299 -7.96 1.58 -8.00
CA LYS A 299 -8.33 0.53 -7.06
C LYS A 299 -9.46 1.02 -6.15
N GLN A 300 -10.64 0.44 -6.29
CA GLN A 300 -11.90 0.98 -5.75
C GLN A 300 -11.92 1.18 -4.23
N TYR A 301 -11.24 0.36 -3.42
CA TYR A 301 -11.23 0.52 -1.97
C TYR A 301 -10.48 1.81 -1.52
N LEU A 302 -9.68 2.42 -2.39
CA LEU A 302 -9.00 3.68 -2.09
C LEU A 302 -9.94 4.89 -2.07
N VAL A 303 -11.22 4.71 -2.40
CA VAL A 303 -12.27 5.71 -2.12
C VAL A 303 -12.29 6.10 -0.62
N LEU A 304 -11.84 5.21 0.26
CA LEU A 304 -11.70 5.46 1.70
C LEU A 304 -10.67 6.55 2.05
N ALA A 305 -9.78 6.92 1.12
CA ALA A 305 -8.86 8.05 1.31
C ALA A 305 -9.56 9.42 1.14
N ILE A 306 -10.67 9.48 0.40
CA ILE A 306 -11.37 10.74 0.09
C ILE A 306 -11.87 11.47 1.36
N PRO A 307 -12.57 10.82 2.31
CA PRO A 307 -13.00 11.47 3.54
C PRO A 307 -11.85 11.93 4.44
N LEU A 308 -10.63 11.41 4.24
CA LEU A 308 -9.44 11.77 5.00
C LEU A 308 -8.70 13.01 4.44
N LEU A 309 -9.05 13.48 3.23
CA LEU A 309 -8.38 14.61 2.56
C LEU A 309 -8.41 15.91 3.39
N HIS A 310 -9.42 16.10 4.26
CA HIS A 310 -9.48 17.26 5.15
C HIS A 310 -8.29 17.34 6.14
N LEU A 311 -7.60 16.22 6.38
CA LEU A 311 -6.39 16.18 7.20
C LEU A 311 -5.20 16.87 6.54
N LEU A 312 -5.17 16.98 5.21
CA LEU A 312 -4.13 17.70 4.47
C LEU A 312 -4.23 19.23 4.60
N GLU A 313 -5.40 19.76 5.00
CA GLU A 313 -5.60 21.18 5.15
C GLU A 313 -5.06 21.69 6.50
N HIS A 314 -4.15 22.69 6.46
CA HIS A 314 -3.59 23.30 7.67
C HIS A 314 -4.52 24.30 8.34
N ARG A 315 -5.45 24.90 7.61
CA ARG A 315 -6.40 25.91 8.12
C ARG A 315 -7.81 25.34 8.24
N ARG A 316 -8.50 25.69 9.34
CA ARG A 316 -9.94 25.43 9.50
C ARG A 316 -10.72 26.47 8.68
N GLY A 317 -10.95 26.20 7.40
CA GLY A 317 -11.68 27.10 6.50
C GLY A 317 -13.00 26.48 5.98
N SER A 318 -13.80 27.32 5.32
CA SER A 318 -15.13 26.99 4.76
C SER A 318 -15.12 26.04 3.56
N ARG A 319 -13.95 25.62 3.08
CA ARG A 319 -13.79 24.80 1.85
C ARG A 319 -13.51 23.32 2.10
N ARG A 320 -13.95 22.76 3.24
CA ARG A 320 -13.66 21.37 3.65
C ARG A 320 -14.11 20.29 2.64
N VAL A 321 -15.12 20.59 1.83
CA VAL A 321 -15.67 19.67 0.81
C VAL A 321 -14.90 19.75 -0.50
N GLN A 322 -14.18 20.84 -0.77
CA GLN A 322 -13.51 21.08 -2.05
C GLN A 322 -12.50 19.98 -2.41
N PRO A 323 -11.59 19.51 -1.53
CA PRO A 323 -10.68 18.43 -1.87
C PRO A 323 -11.39 17.13 -2.24
N ALA A 324 -12.48 16.80 -1.52
CA ALA A 324 -13.28 15.62 -1.83
C ALA A 324 -13.96 15.74 -3.20
N LEU A 325 -14.51 16.91 -3.55
CA LEU A 325 -15.10 17.15 -4.87
C LEU A 325 -14.06 17.07 -6.00
N ILE A 326 -12.84 17.58 -5.78
CA ILE A 326 -11.74 17.46 -6.74
C ILE A 326 -11.37 15.99 -6.94
N ALA A 327 -11.24 15.22 -5.86
CA ALA A 327 -10.92 13.80 -5.94
C ALA A 327 -12.01 13.02 -6.68
N LEU A 328 -13.29 13.25 -6.34
CA LEU A 328 -14.42 12.64 -7.03
C LEU A 328 -14.46 13.03 -8.50
N GLY A 329 -14.24 14.30 -8.84
CA GLY A 329 -14.17 14.79 -10.22
C GLY A 329 -13.05 14.15 -11.02
N ALA A 330 -11.82 14.10 -10.46
CA ALA A 330 -10.67 13.46 -11.10
C ALA A 330 -10.91 11.96 -11.34
N GLY A 331 -11.44 11.25 -10.34
CA GLY A 331 -11.81 9.84 -10.49
C GLY A 331 -12.92 9.63 -11.52
N ALA A 332 -13.94 10.50 -11.53
CA ALA A 332 -15.04 10.42 -12.46
C ALA A 332 -14.59 10.62 -13.93
N VAL A 333 -13.73 11.58 -14.21
CA VAL A 333 -13.23 11.86 -15.57
C VAL A 333 -12.63 10.61 -16.23
N VAL A 334 -11.91 9.78 -15.48
CA VAL A 334 -11.26 8.58 -16.02
C VAL A 334 -12.13 7.32 -15.92
N THR A 335 -13.16 7.33 -15.06
CA THR A 335 -14.06 6.18 -14.86
C THR A 335 -15.31 6.25 -15.74
N LEU A 336 -15.87 7.44 -15.93
CA LEU A 336 -17.10 7.64 -16.70
C LEU A 336 -17.05 7.14 -18.15
N PRO A 337 -15.96 7.28 -18.92
CA PRO A 337 -15.91 6.74 -20.26
C PRO A 337 -16.18 5.23 -20.32
N GLY A 338 -15.58 4.45 -19.43
CA GLY A 338 -15.81 3.00 -19.34
C GLY A 338 -17.23 2.66 -18.87
N LEU A 339 -17.75 3.40 -17.90
CA LEU A 339 -19.12 3.23 -17.41
C LEU A 339 -20.15 3.57 -18.49
N LEU A 340 -19.95 4.63 -19.27
CA LEU A 340 -20.90 5.06 -20.31
C LEU A 340 -20.84 4.17 -21.55
N ALA A 341 -19.66 3.61 -21.86
CA ALA A 341 -19.52 2.69 -22.99
C ALA A 341 -20.22 1.34 -22.73
N ASP A 342 -20.21 0.84 -21.51
CA ASP A 342 -20.84 -0.43 -21.14
C ASP A 342 -21.34 -0.38 -19.69
N PRO A 343 -22.50 0.26 -19.44
CA PRO A 343 -23.01 0.45 -18.08
C PRO A 343 -23.29 -0.86 -17.33
N SER A 344 -23.86 -1.84 -18.03
CA SER A 344 -24.25 -3.13 -17.41
C SER A 344 -23.04 -3.98 -17.07
N GLY A 345 -22.09 -4.11 -18.02
CA GLY A 345 -20.85 -4.84 -17.82
C GLY A 345 -19.99 -4.19 -16.73
N PHE A 346 -19.85 -2.85 -16.76
CA PHE A 346 -19.13 -2.11 -15.74
C PHE A 346 -19.70 -2.32 -14.33
N VAL A 347 -21.01 -2.11 -14.15
CA VAL A 347 -21.65 -2.28 -12.84
C VAL A 347 -21.52 -3.73 -12.35
N THR A 348 -21.70 -4.70 -13.25
CA THR A 348 -21.58 -6.13 -12.91
C THR A 348 -20.15 -6.46 -12.49
N SER A 349 -19.14 -6.10 -13.29
CA SER A 349 -17.76 -6.56 -13.09
C SER A 349 -17.00 -5.76 -12.06
N VAL A 350 -17.19 -4.43 -11.96
CA VAL A 350 -16.43 -3.56 -11.04
C VAL A 350 -17.09 -3.43 -9.67
N LEU A 351 -18.43 -3.44 -9.61
CA LEU A 351 -19.17 -3.17 -8.38
C LEU A 351 -19.90 -4.41 -7.84
N ALA A 352 -20.79 -5.03 -8.63
CA ALA A 352 -21.66 -6.09 -8.13
C ALA A 352 -20.89 -7.35 -7.72
N VAL A 353 -19.81 -7.70 -8.46
CA VAL A 353 -18.94 -8.83 -8.10
C VAL A 353 -18.36 -8.64 -6.70
N GLN A 354 -17.88 -7.44 -6.34
CA GLN A 354 -17.29 -7.19 -5.02
C GLN A 354 -18.31 -7.38 -3.87
N VAL A 355 -19.57 -7.09 -4.11
CA VAL A 355 -20.66 -7.29 -3.14
C VAL A 355 -21.05 -8.76 -3.04
N ARG A 356 -21.13 -9.46 -4.17
CA ARG A 356 -21.57 -10.86 -4.28
C ARG A 356 -20.50 -11.87 -3.87
N GLU A 357 -19.23 -11.45 -3.82
CA GLU A 357 -18.12 -12.31 -3.40
C GLU A 357 -18.39 -12.98 -2.06
N VAL A 358 -18.06 -14.26 -1.98
CA VAL A 358 -18.15 -15.07 -0.77
C VAL A 358 -16.96 -14.81 0.16
N LEU A 359 -17.10 -15.16 1.43
CA LEU A 359 -15.97 -15.18 2.36
C LEU A 359 -14.96 -16.22 1.89
N ARG A 360 -13.74 -15.78 1.70
CA ARG A 360 -12.57 -16.67 1.44
C ARG A 360 -12.06 -17.18 2.78
N TYR A 361 -12.26 -18.47 3.06
CA TYR A 361 -11.78 -19.10 4.31
C TYR A 361 -10.26 -19.24 4.39
N ASP A 362 -9.57 -19.07 3.28
CA ASP A 362 -8.12 -18.98 3.19
C ASP A 362 -7.57 -17.54 3.27
N ALA A 363 -8.44 -16.52 3.42
CA ALA A 363 -8.02 -15.13 3.58
C ALA A 363 -7.46 -14.88 4.98
N LEU A 364 -6.38 -14.09 5.06
CA LEU A 364 -5.77 -13.69 6.32
C LEU A 364 -6.59 -12.56 6.99
N SER A 365 -7.75 -12.93 7.52
CA SER A 365 -8.76 -12.01 8.02
C SER A 365 -9.42 -12.52 9.30
N VAL A 366 -9.77 -11.60 10.20
CA VAL A 366 -10.57 -11.87 11.41
C VAL A 366 -11.97 -12.39 11.07
N ALA A 367 -12.48 -12.10 9.86
CA ALA A 367 -13.75 -12.62 9.41
C ALA A 367 -13.77 -14.16 9.32
N VAL A 368 -12.61 -14.81 9.12
CA VAL A 368 -12.51 -16.27 9.03
C VAL A 368 -12.80 -16.94 10.38
N PRO A 369 -12.04 -16.70 11.46
CA PRO A 369 -12.37 -17.31 12.76
C PRO A 369 -13.72 -16.85 13.31
N TYR A 370 -14.17 -15.64 12.99
CA TYR A 370 -15.53 -15.21 13.32
C TYR A 370 -16.57 -16.14 12.67
N ALA A 371 -16.46 -16.40 11.38
CA ALA A 371 -17.38 -17.25 10.66
C ALA A 371 -17.35 -18.71 11.15
N GLN A 372 -16.16 -19.21 11.49
CA GLN A 372 -16.00 -20.54 12.08
C GLN A 372 -16.67 -20.65 13.46
N ALA A 373 -16.57 -19.62 14.29
CA ALA A 373 -17.17 -19.61 15.62
C ALA A 373 -18.68 -19.34 15.59
N ALA A 374 -19.15 -18.46 14.70
CA ALA A 374 -20.56 -18.07 14.58
C ALA A 374 -21.39 -19.00 13.69
N GLY A 375 -20.76 -19.92 12.95
CA GLY A 375 -21.40 -20.79 11.97
C GLY A 375 -21.89 -20.07 10.70
N ALA A 376 -21.61 -18.76 10.57
CA ALA A 376 -22.00 -17.95 9.41
C ALA A 376 -21.03 -16.78 9.20
N PRO A 377 -20.83 -16.33 7.94
CA PRO A 377 -20.02 -15.13 7.66
C PRO A 377 -20.57 -13.87 8.34
N MET A 378 -19.67 -12.96 8.67
CA MET A 378 -20.04 -11.62 9.19
C MET A 378 -20.95 -10.91 8.19
N SER A 379 -22.04 -10.32 8.66
CA SER A 379 -22.95 -9.58 7.79
C SER A 379 -22.28 -8.34 7.19
N GLY A 380 -22.66 -8.01 5.94
CA GLY A 380 -22.13 -6.81 5.27
C GLY A 380 -22.39 -5.52 6.07
N ALA A 381 -23.49 -5.43 6.81
CA ALA A 381 -23.79 -4.29 7.66
C ALA A 381 -22.80 -4.13 8.80
N ILE A 382 -22.44 -5.23 9.48
CA ILE A 382 -21.41 -5.20 10.54
C ILE A 382 -20.06 -4.79 9.96
N TYR A 383 -19.64 -5.38 8.84
CA TYR A 383 -18.40 -5.03 8.18
C TYR A 383 -18.32 -3.55 7.79
N VAL A 384 -19.37 -3.03 7.12
CA VAL A 384 -19.44 -1.62 6.71
C VAL A 384 -19.42 -0.70 7.94
N SER A 385 -20.11 -1.08 9.03
CA SER A 385 -20.09 -0.31 10.28
C SER A 385 -18.68 -0.26 10.90
N ILE A 386 -17.93 -1.37 10.92
CA ILE A 386 -16.55 -1.41 11.42
C ILE A 386 -15.66 -0.47 10.58
N VAL A 387 -15.75 -0.54 9.25
CA VAL A 387 -14.95 0.29 8.35
C VAL A 387 -15.32 1.76 8.49
N ALA A 388 -16.62 2.09 8.56
CA ALA A 388 -17.09 3.46 8.73
C ALA A 388 -16.61 4.05 10.07
N LEU A 389 -16.78 3.32 11.18
CA LEU A 389 -16.31 3.73 12.51
C LEU A 389 -14.80 3.92 12.55
N ALA A 390 -14.03 3.00 11.96
CA ALA A 390 -12.59 3.12 11.86
C ALA A 390 -12.18 4.37 11.06
N THR A 391 -12.79 4.60 9.90
CA THR A 391 -12.54 5.77 9.07
C THR A 391 -12.87 7.07 9.80
N MET A 392 -14.04 7.14 10.45
CA MET A 392 -14.46 8.30 11.24
C MET A 392 -13.54 8.57 12.43
N LEU A 393 -13.16 7.53 13.17
CA LEU A 393 -12.24 7.65 14.31
C LEU A 393 -10.84 8.10 13.85
N ALA A 394 -10.33 7.53 12.76
CA ALA A 394 -9.06 7.94 12.16
C ALA A 394 -9.12 9.40 11.68
N ALA A 395 -10.17 9.79 10.97
CA ALA A 395 -10.42 11.15 10.51
C ALA A 395 -10.49 12.17 11.66
N TRP A 396 -11.08 11.77 12.78
CA TRP A 396 -11.24 12.64 13.96
C TRP A 396 -9.95 12.76 14.78
N ARG A 397 -9.22 11.64 14.97
CA ARG A 397 -8.07 11.56 15.88
C ARG A 397 -6.74 11.87 15.24
N ALA A 398 -6.61 11.65 13.94
CA ALA A 398 -5.34 11.89 13.26
C ALA A 398 -4.94 13.38 13.31
N PRO A 399 -3.66 13.66 13.52
CA PRO A 399 -3.13 15.00 13.41
C PRO A 399 -3.23 15.50 11.97
N ARG A 400 -3.35 16.82 11.80
CA ARG A 400 -3.35 17.42 10.47
C ARG A 400 -1.97 17.37 9.85
N GLY A 401 -1.93 17.27 8.54
CA GLY A 401 -0.73 17.18 7.72
C GLY A 401 -0.56 15.80 7.06
N VAL A 402 0.46 15.69 6.25
CA VAL A 402 0.70 14.54 5.37
C VAL A 402 0.89 13.25 6.17
N GLY A 403 1.69 13.29 7.25
CA GLY A 403 1.91 12.13 8.11
C GLY A 403 0.63 11.65 8.81
N GLY A 404 -0.22 12.58 9.25
CA GLY A 404 -1.51 12.24 9.85
C GLY A 404 -2.50 11.66 8.85
N PHE A 405 -2.57 12.20 7.64
CA PHE A 405 -3.36 11.66 6.53
C PHE A 405 -2.93 10.22 6.20
N ALA A 406 -1.62 10.00 6.03
CA ALA A 406 -1.10 8.67 5.70
C ALA A 406 -1.32 7.66 6.85
N ALA A 407 -1.15 8.07 8.12
CA ALA A 407 -1.42 7.21 9.27
C ALA A 407 -2.93 6.86 9.39
N ALA A 408 -3.81 7.85 9.18
CA ALA A 408 -5.25 7.63 9.15
C ALA A 408 -5.66 6.65 8.03
N LEU A 409 -5.09 6.81 6.83
CA LEU A 409 -5.34 5.92 5.72
C LEU A 409 -4.81 4.50 6.01
N ALA A 410 -3.61 4.38 6.60
CA ALA A 410 -3.04 3.09 6.96
C ALA A 410 -3.93 2.30 7.91
N VAL A 411 -4.41 2.92 9.01
CA VAL A 411 -5.28 2.23 9.98
C VAL A 411 -6.66 1.93 9.40
N THR A 412 -7.19 2.79 8.54
CA THR A 412 -8.46 2.57 7.83
C THR A 412 -8.35 1.36 6.90
N LEU A 413 -7.33 1.31 6.03
CA LEU A 413 -7.11 0.19 5.11
C LEU A 413 -6.80 -1.11 5.85
N LEU A 414 -5.94 -1.05 6.88
CA LEU A 414 -5.61 -2.21 7.70
C LEU A 414 -6.88 -2.80 8.35
N THR A 415 -7.74 -1.95 8.93
CA THR A 415 -9.01 -2.40 9.51
C THR A 415 -9.94 -2.97 8.43
N THR A 416 -10.04 -2.30 7.28
CA THR A 416 -10.85 -2.76 6.14
C THR A 416 -10.46 -4.17 5.72
N PHE A 417 -9.16 -4.44 5.57
CA PHE A 417 -8.68 -5.74 5.11
C PHE A 417 -8.73 -6.79 6.23
N ALA A 418 -8.34 -6.43 7.45
CA ALA A 418 -8.37 -7.36 8.58
C ALA A 418 -9.76 -7.90 8.91
N PHE A 419 -10.83 -7.19 8.57
CA PHE A 419 -12.22 -7.64 8.74
C PHE A 419 -12.93 -7.97 7.42
N GLY A 420 -12.22 -7.86 6.29
CA GLY A 420 -12.77 -8.08 4.95
C GLY A 420 -12.95 -9.55 4.59
N LYS A 421 -13.81 -9.81 3.61
CA LYS A 421 -14.05 -11.15 3.05
C LYS A 421 -12.83 -11.72 2.31
N LYS A 422 -11.97 -10.85 1.81
CA LYS A 422 -10.74 -11.14 1.09
C LYS A 422 -9.64 -10.28 1.66
N ALA A 423 -8.60 -10.89 2.18
CA ALA A 423 -7.42 -10.19 2.65
C ALA A 423 -6.21 -11.09 2.39
N PHE A 424 -5.44 -10.75 1.38
CA PHE A 424 -4.27 -11.47 0.94
C PHE A 424 -3.03 -10.57 0.96
N CYS A 425 -1.91 -11.10 0.53
CA CYS A 425 -0.61 -10.44 0.60
C CYS A 425 -0.62 -9.02 -0.02
N ASN A 426 -1.22 -8.83 -1.19
CA ASN A 426 -1.29 -7.56 -1.90
C ASN A 426 -1.91 -6.42 -1.07
N TYR A 427 -3.04 -6.66 -0.43
CA TYR A 427 -3.72 -5.68 0.40
C TYR A 427 -2.83 -5.20 1.56
N TYR A 428 -2.16 -6.14 2.21
CA TYR A 428 -1.29 -5.83 3.34
C TYR A 428 0.03 -5.20 2.91
N ILE A 429 0.59 -5.54 1.76
CA ILE A 429 1.75 -4.83 1.17
C ILE A 429 1.38 -3.36 0.86
N CYS A 430 0.15 -3.11 0.38
CA CYS A 430 -0.36 -1.75 0.22
C CYS A 430 -0.41 -1.01 1.58
N VAL A 431 -0.88 -1.65 2.65
CA VAL A 431 -0.87 -1.05 4.00
C VAL A 431 0.55 -0.73 4.45
N ILE A 432 1.53 -1.64 4.25
CA ILE A 432 2.94 -1.39 4.60
C ILE A 432 3.47 -0.17 3.85
N ALA A 433 3.13 0.00 2.57
CA ALA A 433 3.48 1.19 1.79
C ALA A 433 2.91 2.48 2.42
N VAL A 434 1.65 2.46 2.82
CA VAL A 434 0.99 3.63 3.44
C VAL A 434 1.55 3.89 4.85
N LEU A 435 1.93 2.85 5.61
CA LEU A 435 2.69 3.01 6.87
C LEU A 435 4.04 3.66 6.61
N ALA A 436 4.76 3.26 5.56
CA ALA A 436 6.02 3.90 5.17
C ALA A 436 5.83 5.37 4.79
N MET A 437 4.73 5.74 4.09
CA MET A 437 4.36 7.14 3.84
C MET A 437 4.18 7.91 5.16
N ALA A 438 3.47 7.32 6.13
CA ALA A 438 3.24 7.93 7.42
C ALA A 438 4.54 8.15 8.21
N ILE A 439 5.41 7.12 8.29
CA ILE A 439 6.70 7.19 8.98
C ILE A 439 7.59 8.26 8.33
N ALA A 440 7.67 8.27 7.00
CA ALA A 440 8.50 9.19 6.24
C ALA A 440 8.10 10.66 6.41
N THR A 441 6.80 10.94 6.57
CA THR A 441 6.25 12.31 6.56
C THR A 441 5.75 12.81 7.91
N ALA A 442 5.71 11.96 8.95
CA ALA A 442 5.45 12.38 10.32
C ALA A 442 6.64 13.19 10.89
N ARG A 443 6.34 14.22 11.69
CA ARG A 443 7.37 15.01 12.37
C ARG A 443 7.86 14.29 13.62
N SER A 444 9.16 14.41 13.92
CA SER A 444 9.70 14.03 15.22
C SER A 444 9.04 14.88 16.32
N HIS A 445 8.83 14.29 17.49
CA HIS A 445 8.49 15.07 18.66
C HIS A 445 9.77 15.72 19.19
N PRO A 446 9.86 17.06 19.32
CA PRO A 446 10.95 17.65 20.06
C PRO A 446 10.89 17.08 21.49
N GLY A 447 11.89 16.30 21.85
CA GLY A 447 12.06 15.82 23.22
C GLY A 447 12.29 17.05 24.11
N ALA A 448 11.96 16.94 25.40
CA ALA A 448 12.16 17.97 26.42
C ALA A 448 13.62 18.47 26.60
N ALA A 449 14.54 18.06 25.75
CA ALA A 449 15.96 18.42 25.77
C ALA A 449 16.32 19.68 24.94
N GLU A 450 15.40 20.21 24.08
CA GLU A 450 15.66 21.44 23.30
C GLU A 450 14.98 22.69 23.86
N ALA A 451 14.46 22.63 25.08
CA ALA A 451 13.90 23.80 25.78
C ALA A 451 14.99 24.66 26.47
N GLY A 452 16.27 24.47 26.14
CA GLY A 452 17.40 25.08 26.83
C GLY A 452 18.27 26.05 26.02
N ASP A 453 18.09 26.19 24.72
CA ASP A 453 18.79 27.20 23.91
C ASP A 453 17.81 28.32 23.52
N ASP A 454 17.68 29.29 24.41
CA ASP A 454 17.14 30.64 24.13
C ASP A 454 18.22 31.41 23.35
N PRO A 455 18.05 31.73 22.08
CA PRO A 455 18.98 32.61 21.35
C PRO A 455 18.61 34.05 21.61
N THR A 456 18.70 34.51 22.87
CA THR A 456 18.80 35.92 23.21
C THR A 456 20.27 36.30 23.34
N ASP A 457 20.98 36.31 22.23
CA ASP A 457 22.19 37.12 22.06
C ASP A 457 22.31 37.52 20.58
N ASP A 458 21.55 38.54 20.21
CA ASP A 458 21.84 39.35 19.03
C ASP A 458 22.27 40.74 19.54
N PRO A 459 23.57 41.00 19.70
CA PRO A 459 24.07 42.35 19.90
C PRO A 459 24.33 42.96 18.53
N ILE A 460 23.80 44.19 18.37
CA ILE A 460 24.26 45.20 17.42
C ILE A 460 23.44 45.31 16.12
N ARG A 461 22.42 46.17 16.17
CA ARG A 461 22.12 47.10 15.07
C ARG A 461 22.92 48.38 15.29
N PRO A 462 23.76 48.84 14.38
CA PRO A 462 24.17 50.24 14.30
C PRO A 462 23.14 51.07 13.53
N VAL A 463 23.07 52.32 13.94
CA VAL A 463 22.28 53.50 13.50
C VAL A 463 22.30 53.73 11.99
#